data_3276495652cf0473318c11b56303f2fe
#
_entry.id   3276495652cf0473318c11b56303f2fe
#
_cell.length_a   1.000
_cell.length_b   1.000
_cell.length_c   1.000
_cell.angle_alpha   90.00
_cell.angle_beta   90.00
_cell.angle_gamma   90.00
#
_symmetry.space_group_name_H-M   'P 1'
#
loop_
_entity.id
_entity.type
_entity.pdbx_description
1 polymer ?
#
loop_
_entity_poly.entity_id
_entity_poly.type
_entity_poly.pdbx_seq_one_letter_code
_entity_poly.pdbx_strand_id
1 'polypeptide(L)'
;MKELKWKLRTFDGIDYNNINPGLLLREMLKYRGIEDPESWLQVSKENENDPSLLKNIDEATNLLQSVIIGLENKPSKKIYIQVDADTDGFTSSAILYEFISSISNCEIEIGIHEGKEHGLDLKEALASNANLIIVPDASGNPEDYKTLKKKNIPSIIFDHHDYPEEDFDTIVVNCNYEPYPNKSLSGAGVVLKACQYFCYKYDIDYNFDRLYALASIGMVADVMSLQELENQYIIRYGLKHIKNHEFFNELLKDRMGNPVEVVTIKDIGWSIGPNINAVIRLGSMEEKQMLFNTLICPNENVNSQKRGADGEVVPRYIEMCRICKNLKAKQNRLVQSALKIIEPEINLKHNLIYYIDEENELPFELSGLIANRLLSSYKRPVLLLKHFHDYEDNTMPDCWAGSMRSITAEGFEDPRSIFNEMTGVREFAGHAEACGAKIFKDSFDGFLAEAYEKLDKIDFDNQLYTVEAVIPCRPFNETLGKLFAQEDIWGSGIEKPLMMITDIDCIGAEYMGKEGQHVKINTPKIDIVIFDDVDLVNKLKDSKNYTMNAIGTISWNDWEDQPKLQMIVEGYELIEKQGNEWNVYDF
;
A
#
# COMPACT_ATOMS: atom_id res chain seq x y z
N MET A 1 -19.06 20.06 21.97
CA MET A 1 -18.69 18.70 21.55
C MET A 1 -19.27 18.51 20.16
N LYS A 2 -18.49 17.99 19.19
CA LYS A 2 -19.06 17.61 17.89
C LYS A 2 -20.02 16.45 18.13
N GLU A 3 -21.21 16.51 17.57
CA GLU A 3 -22.19 15.42 17.59
C GLU A 3 -21.66 14.30 16.69
N LEU A 4 -21.61 13.07 17.20
CA LEU A 4 -21.19 11.91 16.41
C LEU A 4 -22.31 11.55 15.43
N LYS A 5 -22.13 11.84 14.14
CA LYS A 5 -23.08 11.46 13.09
C LYS A 5 -22.81 10.06 12.60
N TRP A 6 -23.78 9.18 12.73
CA TRP A 6 -23.65 7.81 12.28
C TRP A 6 -24.98 7.20 11.84
N LYS A 7 -24.89 6.13 11.06
CA LYS A 7 -26.02 5.27 10.71
C LYS A 7 -25.63 3.80 10.78
N LEU A 8 -26.57 2.95 11.16
CA LEU A 8 -26.40 1.51 11.05
C LEU A 8 -26.73 1.08 9.62
N ARG A 9 -25.80 0.36 8.99
CA ARG A 9 -26.09 -0.38 7.77
C ARG A 9 -26.85 -1.64 8.15
N THR A 10 -28.06 -1.75 7.67
CA THR A 10 -28.92 -2.91 7.94
C THR A 10 -28.90 -3.86 6.75
N PHE A 11 -28.86 -5.15 7.04
CA PHE A 11 -28.91 -6.23 6.08
C PHE A 11 -30.16 -7.09 6.34
N ASP A 12 -30.79 -7.56 5.27
CA ASP A 12 -31.96 -8.41 5.37
C ASP A 12 -31.64 -9.72 6.09
N GLY A 13 -32.54 -10.14 6.98
CA GLY A 13 -32.39 -11.38 7.74
C GLY A 13 -31.43 -11.34 8.92
N ILE A 14 -30.81 -10.19 9.22
CA ILE A 14 -29.97 -10.01 10.41
C ILE A 14 -30.81 -9.54 11.60
N ASP A 15 -30.80 -10.32 12.68
CA ASP A 15 -31.32 -9.88 13.98
C ASP A 15 -30.24 -9.11 14.74
N TYR A 16 -30.33 -7.79 14.76
CA TYR A 16 -29.37 -6.90 15.42
C TYR A 16 -29.42 -6.97 16.95
N ASN A 17 -30.44 -7.59 17.55
CA ASN A 17 -30.46 -7.88 18.98
C ASN A 17 -29.72 -9.17 19.33
N ASN A 18 -29.52 -10.06 18.34
CA ASN A 18 -28.82 -11.33 18.51
C ASN A 18 -28.03 -11.68 17.24
N ILE A 19 -26.97 -10.92 16.98
CA ILE A 19 -26.21 -11.00 15.73
C ILE A 19 -25.53 -12.36 15.59
N ASN A 20 -25.82 -13.05 14.48
CA ASN A 20 -25.05 -14.19 14.01
C ASN A 20 -23.83 -13.68 13.21
N PRO A 21 -22.59 -13.83 13.72
CA PRO A 21 -21.40 -13.27 13.06
C PRO A 21 -21.16 -13.79 11.64
N GLY A 22 -21.38 -15.10 11.40
CA GLY A 22 -21.16 -15.70 10.08
C GLY A 22 -22.16 -15.21 9.04
N LEU A 23 -23.43 -15.03 9.44
CA LEU A 23 -24.44 -14.48 8.54
C LEU A 23 -24.14 -13.00 8.23
N LEU A 24 -23.77 -12.22 9.26
CA LEU A 24 -23.41 -10.82 9.07
C LEU A 24 -22.22 -10.68 8.11
N LEU A 25 -21.16 -11.51 8.26
CA LEU A 25 -20.02 -11.49 7.35
C LEU A 25 -20.42 -11.72 5.89
N ARG A 26 -21.27 -12.72 5.64
CA ARG A 26 -21.75 -13.00 4.28
C ARG A 26 -22.47 -11.82 3.67
N GLU A 27 -23.37 -11.19 4.41
CA GLU A 27 -24.12 -10.04 3.92
C GLU A 27 -23.21 -8.80 3.73
N MET A 28 -22.22 -8.60 4.60
CA MET A 28 -21.20 -7.57 4.40
C MET A 28 -20.37 -7.79 3.13
N LEU A 29 -19.96 -9.04 2.86
CA LEU A 29 -19.23 -9.39 1.65
C LEU A 29 -20.06 -9.18 0.38
N LYS A 30 -21.33 -9.62 0.38
CA LYS A 30 -22.27 -9.35 -0.74
C LYS A 30 -22.41 -7.84 -0.99
N TYR A 31 -22.58 -7.05 0.06
CA TYR A 31 -22.68 -5.60 -0.06
C TYR A 31 -21.41 -4.98 -0.70
N ARG A 32 -20.24 -5.58 -0.46
CA ARG A 32 -18.94 -5.18 -1.04
C ARG A 32 -18.71 -5.78 -2.43
N GLY A 33 -19.75 -6.32 -3.08
CA GLY A 33 -19.67 -6.82 -4.46
C GLY A 33 -19.24 -8.27 -4.60
N ILE A 34 -19.09 -9.03 -3.50
CA ILE A 34 -18.78 -10.45 -3.56
C ILE A 34 -20.07 -11.24 -3.79
N GLU A 35 -20.28 -11.74 -5.02
CA GLU A 35 -21.50 -12.48 -5.39
C GLU A 35 -21.62 -13.80 -4.62
N ASP A 36 -20.53 -14.54 -4.48
CA ASP A 36 -20.46 -15.81 -3.74
C ASP A 36 -19.46 -15.73 -2.57
N PRO A 37 -19.90 -15.29 -1.37
CA PRO A 37 -19.04 -15.20 -0.19
C PRO A 37 -18.44 -16.54 0.25
N GLU A 38 -19.09 -17.68 0.01
CA GLU A 38 -18.57 -18.99 0.42
C GLU A 38 -17.34 -19.36 -0.41
N SER A 39 -17.43 -19.27 -1.75
CA SER A 39 -16.29 -19.48 -2.65
C SER A 39 -15.16 -18.51 -2.37
N TRP A 40 -15.49 -17.23 -2.10
CA TRP A 40 -14.51 -16.20 -1.78
C TRP A 40 -13.77 -16.45 -0.46
N LEU A 41 -14.45 -16.96 0.56
CA LEU A 41 -13.84 -17.35 1.84
C LEU A 41 -12.99 -18.62 1.74
N GLN A 42 -13.26 -19.48 0.76
CA GLN A 42 -12.64 -20.80 0.60
C GLN A 42 -11.86 -20.92 -0.71
N VAL A 43 -11.21 -19.81 -1.15
CA VAL A 43 -10.45 -19.81 -2.42
C VAL A 43 -9.42 -20.95 -2.49
N SER A 44 -9.32 -21.53 -3.68
CA SER A 44 -8.41 -22.62 -4.01
C SER A 44 -7.69 -22.33 -5.33
N LYS A 45 -6.77 -23.20 -5.74
CA LYS A 45 -6.06 -23.09 -7.02
C LYS A 45 -7.00 -23.03 -8.23
N GLU A 46 -8.19 -23.57 -8.12
CA GLU A 46 -9.19 -23.54 -9.18
C GLU A 46 -9.72 -22.13 -9.47
N ASN A 47 -9.46 -21.18 -8.57
CA ASN A 47 -9.82 -19.77 -8.75
C ASN A 47 -8.76 -18.97 -9.52
N GLU A 48 -7.60 -19.55 -9.81
CA GLU A 48 -6.64 -18.92 -10.71
C GLU A 48 -7.13 -19.00 -12.16
N ASN A 49 -7.06 -17.88 -12.85
CA ASN A 49 -7.35 -17.84 -14.27
C ASN A 49 -6.26 -18.58 -15.07
N ASP A 50 -6.64 -19.15 -16.19
CA ASP A 50 -5.68 -19.75 -17.12
C ASP A 50 -4.74 -18.67 -17.65
N PRO A 51 -3.42 -18.78 -17.43
CA PRO A 51 -2.46 -17.80 -17.90
C PRO A 51 -2.41 -17.67 -19.43
N SER A 52 -2.87 -18.67 -20.18
CA SER A 52 -2.96 -18.59 -21.64
C SER A 52 -3.93 -17.53 -22.16
N LEU A 53 -4.81 -17.01 -21.29
CA LEU A 53 -5.72 -15.92 -21.60
C LEU A 53 -5.05 -14.54 -21.61
N LEU A 54 -3.84 -14.40 -21.03
CA LEU A 54 -3.07 -13.16 -21.15
C LEU A 54 -2.66 -12.95 -22.61
N LYS A 55 -3.11 -11.85 -23.18
CA LYS A 55 -2.78 -11.50 -24.56
C LYS A 55 -1.26 -11.42 -24.75
N ASN A 56 -0.76 -11.88 -25.88
CA ASN A 56 0.66 -11.93 -26.25
C ASN A 56 1.55 -12.84 -25.37
N ILE A 57 1.01 -13.57 -24.40
CA ILE A 57 1.79 -14.42 -23.50
C ILE A 57 2.56 -15.52 -24.25
N ASP A 58 1.95 -16.07 -25.29
CA ASP A 58 2.58 -17.11 -26.12
C ASP A 58 3.79 -16.57 -26.88
N GLU A 59 3.67 -15.37 -27.45
CA GLU A 59 4.75 -14.68 -28.17
C GLU A 59 5.89 -14.29 -27.22
N ALA A 60 5.55 -13.70 -26.07
CA ALA A 60 6.53 -13.36 -25.02
C ALA A 60 7.30 -14.59 -24.54
N THR A 61 6.59 -15.68 -24.30
CA THR A 61 7.18 -16.96 -23.85
C THR A 61 8.09 -17.57 -24.90
N ASN A 62 7.69 -17.56 -26.18
CA ASN A 62 8.53 -18.02 -27.29
C ASN A 62 9.81 -17.19 -27.43
N LEU A 63 9.69 -15.86 -27.30
CA LEU A 63 10.84 -14.96 -27.36
C LEU A 63 11.80 -15.24 -26.21
N LEU A 64 11.30 -15.32 -24.97
CA LEU A 64 12.09 -15.66 -23.79
C LEU A 64 12.81 -17.01 -23.98
N GLN A 65 12.08 -18.05 -24.39
CA GLN A 65 12.63 -19.38 -24.68
C GLN A 65 13.77 -19.33 -25.71
N SER A 66 13.64 -18.55 -26.78
CA SER A 66 14.67 -18.39 -27.81
C SER A 66 15.99 -17.80 -27.31
N VAL A 67 15.93 -17.09 -26.17
CA VAL A 67 17.08 -16.46 -25.54
C VAL A 67 17.70 -17.37 -24.49
N ILE A 68 16.91 -18.01 -23.64
CA ILE A 68 17.41 -18.85 -22.54
C ILE A 68 17.89 -20.23 -22.98
N ILE A 69 17.33 -20.81 -24.05
CA ILE A 69 17.85 -22.01 -24.66
C ILE A 69 18.83 -21.61 -25.79
N GLY A 70 20.05 -21.33 -25.41
CA GLY A 70 21.13 -21.15 -26.38
C GLY A 70 21.39 -22.43 -27.15
N LEU A 71 21.44 -22.34 -28.48
CA LEU A 71 21.92 -23.44 -29.32
C LEU A 71 23.31 -23.85 -28.84
N GLU A 72 23.53 -25.17 -28.70
CA GLU A 72 24.86 -25.73 -28.40
C GLU A 72 25.94 -25.03 -29.25
N ASN A 73 26.99 -24.50 -28.62
CA ASN A 73 28.10 -23.77 -29.22
C ASN A 73 27.88 -22.27 -29.61
N LYS A 74 26.85 -21.57 -29.14
CA LYS A 74 26.78 -20.11 -29.24
C LYS A 74 27.17 -19.44 -27.91
N PRO A 75 27.74 -18.21 -27.94
CA PRO A 75 28.01 -17.48 -26.71
C PRO A 75 26.74 -17.36 -25.86
N SER A 76 26.91 -17.38 -24.55
CA SER A 76 25.82 -17.17 -23.60
C SER A 76 25.06 -15.88 -23.96
N LYS A 77 23.75 -15.97 -24.09
CA LYS A 77 22.90 -14.80 -24.29
C LYS A 77 22.68 -14.10 -22.96
N LYS A 78 22.45 -12.78 -23.04
CA LYS A 78 22.27 -11.92 -21.89
C LYS A 78 20.89 -11.31 -21.90
N ILE A 79 20.23 -11.28 -20.76
CA ILE A 79 18.95 -10.60 -20.51
C ILE A 79 19.22 -9.39 -19.62
N TYR A 80 18.63 -8.26 -19.95
CA TYR A 80 18.54 -7.10 -19.07
C TYR A 80 17.14 -6.98 -18.52
N ILE A 81 17.00 -6.85 -17.21
CA ILE A 81 15.74 -6.65 -16.51
C ILE A 81 15.77 -5.27 -15.87
N GLN A 82 14.86 -4.38 -16.29
CA GLN A 82 14.65 -3.10 -15.64
C GLN A 82 13.76 -3.26 -14.41
N VAL A 83 14.21 -2.80 -13.26
CA VAL A 83 13.45 -2.84 -12.01
C VAL A 83 12.73 -1.50 -11.83
N ASP A 84 11.42 -1.52 -11.68
CA ASP A 84 10.67 -0.32 -11.36
C ASP A 84 10.88 0.14 -9.91
N ALA A 85 10.66 1.44 -9.64
CA ALA A 85 11.09 2.11 -8.41
C ALA A 85 10.10 1.98 -7.24
N ASP A 86 9.51 0.80 -7.06
CA ASP A 86 8.65 0.47 -5.92
C ASP A 86 8.71 -1.01 -5.50
N THR A 87 7.87 -1.42 -4.54
CA THR A 87 7.87 -2.78 -4.02
C THR A 87 7.40 -3.80 -5.06
N ASP A 88 6.40 -3.47 -5.90
CA ASP A 88 5.91 -4.38 -6.94
C ASP A 88 6.96 -4.57 -8.04
N GLY A 89 7.61 -3.49 -8.50
CA GLY A 89 8.72 -3.55 -9.46
C GLY A 89 9.90 -4.40 -8.96
N PHE A 90 10.27 -4.29 -7.69
CA PHE A 90 11.31 -5.13 -7.10
C PHE A 90 10.90 -6.58 -6.99
N THR A 91 9.65 -6.88 -6.58
CA THR A 91 9.18 -8.26 -6.44
C THR A 91 8.91 -8.92 -7.79
N SER A 92 8.34 -8.22 -8.77
CA SER A 92 8.12 -8.71 -10.13
C SER A 92 9.45 -9.06 -10.81
N SER A 93 10.44 -8.17 -10.68
CA SER A 93 11.79 -8.41 -11.22
C SER A 93 12.51 -9.56 -10.50
N ALA A 94 12.33 -9.70 -9.19
CA ALA A 94 12.90 -10.81 -8.42
C ALA A 94 12.27 -12.16 -8.80
N ILE A 95 10.95 -12.21 -9.04
CA ILE A 95 10.25 -13.40 -9.54
C ILE A 95 10.86 -13.82 -10.89
N LEU A 96 10.99 -12.89 -11.82
CA LEU A 96 11.51 -13.17 -13.15
C LEU A 96 12.98 -13.63 -13.12
N TYR A 97 13.82 -12.93 -12.32
CA TYR A 97 15.23 -13.30 -12.12
C TYR A 97 15.36 -14.72 -11.55
N GLU A 98 14.66 -15.01 -10.46
CA GLU A 98 14.71 -16.31 -9.79
C GLU A 98 14.25 -17.44 -10.71
N PHE A 99 13.13 -17.22 -11.42
CA PHE A 99 12.60 -18.17 -12.37
C PHE A 99 13.62 -18.47 -13.49
N ILE A 100 14.11 -17.45 -14.20
CA ILE A 100 15.04 -17.63 -15.32
C ILE A 100 16.36 -18.28 -14.85
N SER A 101 16.89 -17.84 -13.71
CA SER A 101 18.14 -18.38 -13.15
C SER A 101 18.02 -19.85 -12.73
N SER A 102 16.82 -20.31 -12.35
CA SER A 102 16.59 -21.69 -11.95
C SER A 102 16.48 -22.65 -13.13
N ILE A 103 16.03 -22.17 -14.29
CA ILE A 103 15.79 -23.00 -15.48
C ILE A 103 16.85 -22.80 -16.57
N SER A 104 17.79 -21.86 -16.42
CA SER A 104 18.82 -21.58 -17.41
C SER A 104 20.10 -21.03 -16.78
N ASN A 105 21.21 -21.09 -17.56
CA ASN A 105 22.47 -20.43 -17.22
C ASN A 105 22.63 -19.10 -17.98
N CYS A 106 21.52 -18.45 -18.34
CA CYS A 106 21.54 -17.16 -19.03
C CYS A 106 22.12 -16.08 -18.11
N GLU A 107 22.97 -15.22 -18.64
CA GLU A 107 23.46 -14.04 -17.91
C GLU A 107 22.30 -13.05 -17.75
N ILE A 108 22.04 -12.60 -16.54
CA ILE A 108 21.00 -11.62 -16.24
C ILE A 108 21.66 -10.38 -15.61
N GLU A 109 21.47 -9.24 -16.24
CA GLU A 109 21.84 -7.93 -15.69
C GLU A 109 20.59 -7.20 -15.22
N ILE A 110 20.70 -6.53 -14.07
CA ILE A 110 19.61 -5.81 -13.43
C ILE A 110 19.89 -4.32 -13.47
N GLY A 111 18.98 -3.54 -14.08
CA GLY A 111 18.97 -2.08 -14.01
C GLY A 111 18.06 -1.59 -12.88
N ILE A 112 18.55 -0.69 -12.05
CA ILE A 112 17.80 -0.09 -10.93
C ILE A 112 17.89 1.42 -11.05
N HIS A 113 16.74 2.10 -11.00
CA HIS A 113 16.70 3.56 -11.07
C HIS A 113 17.36 4.25 -9.87
N GLU A 114 18.08 5.33 -10.13
CA GLU A 114 18.69 6.13 -9.06
C GLU A 114 17.60 6.83 -8.23
N GLY A 115 16.60 7.42 -8.88
CA GLY A 115 15.49 8.16 -8.27
C GLY A 115 14.19 7.37 -8.16
N LYS A 116 13.09 8.05 -8.47
CA LYS A 116 11.71 7.54 -8.59
C LYS A 116 11.27 7.49 -10.05
N GLU A 117 12.18 7.27 -10.94
CA GLU A 117 11.86 7.10 -12.35
C GLU A 117 11.17 5.77 -12.55
N HIS A 118 10.28 5.72 -13.53
CA HIS A 118 9.50 4.54 -13.90
C HIS A 118 9.77 4.18 -15.35
N GLY A 119 9.62 2.90 -15.67
CA GLY A 119 9.80 2.38 -17.00
C GLY A 119 11.26 2.11 -17.37
N LEU A 120 11.57 2.09 -18.64
CA LEU A 120 12.88 1.70 -19.15
C LEU A 120 13.90 2.84 -19.08
N ASP A 121 15.07 2.61 -18.45
CA ASP A 121 16.26 3.42 -18.71
C ASP A 121 16.92 2.93 -20.00
N LEU A 122 16.56 3.59 -21.11
CA LEU A 122 17.08 3.23 -22.44
C LEU A 122 18.61 3.29 -22.51
N LYS A 123 19.24 4.23 -21.80
CA LYS A 123 20.69 4.40 -21.82
C LYS A 123 21.40 3.23 -21.17
N GLU A 124 20.96 2.82 -19.99
CA GLU A 124 21.51 1.64 -19.29
C GLU A 124 21.20 0.36 -20.06
N ALA A 125 19.97 0.20 -20.51
CA ALA A 125 19.56 -0.95 -21.31
C ALA A 125 20.41 -1.14 -22.57
N LEU A 126 20.73 -0.07 -23.29
CA LEU A 126 21.63 -0.12 -24.47
C LEU A 126 23.08 -0.41 -24.06
N ALA A 127 23.56 0.11 -22.94
CA ALA A 127 24.90 -0.12 -22.45
C ALA A 127 25.12 -1.57 -22.00
N SER A 128 24.07 -2.27 -21.58
CA SER A 128 24.12 -3.66 -21.14
C SER A 128 24.51 -4.64 -22.25
N ASN A 129 24.33 -4.27 -23.52
CA ASN A 129 24.47 -5.15 -24.69
C ASN A 129 23.65 -6.44 -24.59
N ALA A 130 22.49 -6.40 -23.94
CA ALA A 130 21.61 -7.55 -23.77
C ALA A 130 21.00 -7.99 -25.08
N ASN A 131 20.68 -9.30 -25.17
CA ASN A 131 19.99 -9.90 -26.30
C ASN A 131 18.48 -9.81 -26.19
N LEU A 132 17.98 -9.53 -24.99
CA LEU A 132 16.57 -9.32 -24.65
C LEU A 132 16.49 -8.33 -23.50
N ILE A 133 15.60 -7.37 -23.61
CA ILE A 133 15.26 -6.43 -22.54
C ILE A 133 13.87 -6.80 -22.03
N ILE A 134 13.71 -6.92 -20.71
CA ILE A 134 12.43 -7.18 -20.07
C ILE A 134 12.16 -6.06 -19.04
N VAL A 135 10.95 -5.52 -19.12
CA VAL A 135 10.49 -4.45 -18.23
C VAL A 135 9.24 -4.94 -17.51
N PRO A 136 9.37 -5.47 -16.28
CA PRO A 136 8.23 -5.83 -15.46
C PRO A 136 7.71 -4.60 -14.71
N ASP A 137 6.39 -4.54 -14.52
CA ASP A 137 5.65 -3.57 -13.71
C ASP A 137 5.71 -2.11 -14.17
N ALA A 138 6.27 -1.85 -15.32
CA ALA A 138 6.26 -0.50 -15.90
C ALA A 138 6.46 -0.56 -17.40
N SER A 139 5.90 0.39 -18.12
CA SER A 139 6.08 0.49 -19.57
C SER A 139 7.11 1.57 -19.94
N GLY A 140 6.97 2.76 -19.39
CA GLY A 140 7.83 3.91 -19.72
C GLY A 140 7.44 4.61 -21.02
N ASN A 141 8.44 5.20 -21.69
CA ASN A 141 8.23 5.99 -22.90
C ASN A 141 8.15 5.09 -24.15
N PRO A 142 7.07 5.14 -24.97
CA PRO A 142 6.94 4.36 -26.20
C PRO A 142 8.07 4.59 -27.23
N GLU A 143 8.68 5.78 -27.28
CA GLU A 143 9.80 6.06 -28.21
C GLU A 143 11.07 5.25 -27.90
N ASP A 144 11.25 4.83 -26.66
CA ASP A 144 12.37 3.99 -26.26
C ASP A 144 12.30 2.61 -26.91
N TYR A 145 11.11 2.02 -26.97
CA TYR A 145 10.87 0.73 -27.63
C TYR A 145 11.00 0.81 -29.15
N LYS A 146 10.59 1.93 -29.77
CA LYS A 146 10.87 2.20 -31.18
C LYS A 146 12.38 2.28 -31.45
N THR A 147 13.14 2.82 -30.50
CA THR A 147 14.61 2.88 -30.61
C THR A 147 15.23 1.49 -30.46
N LEU A 148 14.75 0.66 -29.53
CA LEU A 148 15.18 -0.74 -29.39
C LEU A 148 14.90 -1.53 -30.67
N LYS A 149 13.70 -1.41 -31.22
CA LYS A 149 13.30 -2.06 -32.47
C LYS A 149 14.18 -1.66 -33.64
N LYS A 150 14.48 -0.37 -33.82
CA LYS A 150 15.42 0.13 -34.85
C LYS A 150 16.82 -0.48 -34.72
N LYS A 151 17.22 -0.82 -33.49
CA LYS A 151 18.51 -1.48 -33.21
C LYS A 151 18.44 -3.00 -33.25
N ASN A 152 17.29 -3.58 -33.57
CA ASN A 152 17.01 -5.03 -33.54
C ASN A 152 17.25 -5.67 -32.16
N ILE A 153 16.97 -4.95 -31.10
CA ILE A 153 16.99 -5.44 -29.73
C ILE A 153 15.55 -5.80 -29.34
N PRO A 154 15.22 -7.08 -29.18
CA PRO A 154 13.87 -7.49 -28.76
C PRO A 154 13.60 -7.07 -27.30
N SER A 155 12.34 -6.77 -27.01
CA SER A 155 11.91 -6.41 -25.66
C SER A 155 10.53 -7.00 -25.32
N ILE A 156 10.26 -7.16 -24.03
CA ILE A 156 9.00 -7.63 -23.48
C ILE A 156 8.64 -6.70 -22.31
N ILE A 157 7.39 -6.26 -22.26
CA ILE A 157 6.77 -5.60 -21.12
C ILE A 157 5.81 -6.58 -20.45
N PHE A 158 5.92 -6.73 -19.12
CA PHE A 158 4.94 -7.41 -18.27
C PHE A 158 4.35 -6.38 -17.31
N ASP A 159 3.14 -5.90 -17.57
CA ASP A 159 2.61 -4.75 -16.85
C ASP A 159 1.11 -4.90 -16.54
N HIS A 160 0.59 -3.99 -15.74
CA HIS A 160 -0.81 -3.94 -15.34
C HIS A 160 -1.39 -2.52 -15.38
N HIS A 161 -0.58 -1.52 -15.72
CA HIS A 161 -1.02 -0.14 -15.86
C HIS A 161 -1.94 0.03 -17.08
N ASP A 162 -2.78 1.07 -17.04
CA ASP A 162 -3.78 1.35 -18.06
C ASP A 162 -3.18 2.20 -19.20
N TYR A 163 -2.92 1.57 -20.33
CA TYR A 163 -2.50 2.22 -21.58
C TYR A 163 -2.89 1.37 -22.81
N PRO A 164 -3.05 1.99 -24.01
CA PRO A 164 -3.30 1.25 -25.23
C PRO A 164 -2.11 0.40 -25.66
N GLU A 165 -2.40 -0.84 -26.10
CA GLU A 165 -1.36 -1.78 -26.56
C GLU A 165 -0.55 -1.23 -27.77
N GLU A 166 -1.23 -0.52 -28.67
CA GLU A 166 -0.65 0.04 -29.88
C GLU A 166 0.38 1.14 -29.66
N ASP A 167 0.46 1.68 -28.47
CA ASP A 167 1.44 2.72 -28.13
C ASP A 167 2.88 2.18 -28.16
N PHE A 168 3.05 0.89 -27.92
CA PHE A 168 4.36 0.28 -27.77
C PHE A 168 4.74 -0.62 -28.95
N ASP A 169 5.91 -0.40 -29.49
CA ASP A 169 6.49 -1.17 -30.61
C ASP A 169 7.27 -2.40 -30.10
N THR A 170 6.67 -3.13 -29.16
CA THR A 170 7.21 -4.30 -28.45
C THR A 170 6.12 -5.30 -28.07
N ILE A 171 6.50 -6.46 -27.52
CA ILE A 171 5.54 -7.43 -26.96
C ILE A 171 5.11 -6.93 -25.59
N VAL A 172 3.81 -6.64 -25.43
CA VAL A 172 3.21 -6.24 -24.15
C VAL A 172 2.27 -7.33 -23.66
N VAL A 173 2.51 -7.81 -22.47
CA VAL A 173 1.64 -8.73 -21.72
C VAL A 173 1.04 -7.94 -20.55
N ASN A 174 -0.27 -7.68 -20.64
CA ASN A 174 -0.97 -6.86 -19.66
C ASN A 174 -2.33 -7.48 -19.33
N CYS A 175 -2.67 -7.56 -18.05
CA CYS A 175 -3.93 -8.13 -17.58
C CYS A 175 -5.15 -7.26 -17.97
N ASN A 176 -4.97 -5.98 -18.30
CA ASN A 176 -6.03 -5.09 -18.76
C ASN A 176 -6.49 -5.39 -20.17
N TYR A 177 -5.71 -6.14 -20.96
CA TYR A 177 -6.11 -6.51 -22.30
C TYR A 177 -7.06 -7.72 -22.30
N GLU A 178 -8.04 -7.71 -23.22
CA GLU A 178 -8.93 -8.84 -23.44
C GLU A 178 -8.15 -10.04 -24.07
N PRO A 179 -8.47 -11.28 -23.71
CA PRO A 179 -9.64 -11.71 -22.93
C PRO A 179 -9.35 -12.03 -21.44
N TYR A 180 -8.27 -11.55 -20.83
CA TYR A 180 -7.96 -11.89 -19.44
C TYR A 180 -9.05 -11.35 -18.49
N PRO A 181 -9.66 -12.19 -17.62
CA PRO A 181 -10.83 -11.74 -16.85
C PRO A 181 -10.49 -10.80 -15.69
N ASN A 182 -9.36 -11.03 -15.00
CA ASN A 182 -8.96 -10.24 -13.84
C ASN A 182 -8.12 -9.03 -14.26
N LYS A 183 -8.71 -7.84 -14.16
CA LYS A 183 -8.06 -6.56 -14.50
C LYS A 183 -7.31 -5.93 -13.32
N SER A 184 -7.15 -6.67 -12.23
CA SER A 184 -6.56 -6.18 -10.98
C SER A 184 -5.37 -7.02 -10.51
N LEU A 185 -4.59 -7.59 -11.43
CA LEU A 185 -3.26 -8.12 -11.09
C LEU A 185 -2.27 -6.96 -10.97
N SER A 186 -1.24 -7.13 -10.15
CA SER A 186 -0.06 -6.26 -10.17
C SER A 186 0.99 -6.79 -11.17
N GLY A 187 2.07 -6.02 -11.40
CA GLY A 187 3.18 -6.47 -12.23
C GLY A 187 3.76 -7.80 -11.76
N ALA A 188 3.92 -8.01 -10.44
CA ALA A 188 4.35 -9.30 -9.87
C ALA A 188 3.34 -10.43 -10.15
N GLY A 189 2.04 -10.11 -10.13
CA GLY A 189 0.98 -11.06 -10.50
C GLY A 189 1.08 -11.46 -11.97
N VAL A 190 1.24 -10.51 -12.88
CA VAL A 190 1.40 -10.78 -14.32
C VAL A 190 2.66 -11.60 -14.60
N VAL A 191 3.78 -11.28 -13.96
CA VAL A 191 5.03 -12.04 -14.11
C VAL A 191 4.88 -13.46 -13.56
N LEU A 192 4.21 -13.66 -12.41
CA LEU A 192 3.91 -14.98 -11.87
C LEU A 192 3.14 -15.83 -12.91
N LYS A 193 2.10 -15.26 -13.51
CA LYS A 193 1.30 -15.92 -14.55
C LYS A 193 2.16 -16.26 -15.78
N ALA A 194 3.07 -15.38 -16.18
CA ALA A 194 3.99 -15.64 -17.28
C ALA A 194 4.94 -16.83 -16.98
N CYS A 195 5.45 -16.93 -15.76
CA CYS A 195 6.26 -18.07 -15.33
C CYS A 195 5.45 -19.38 -15.32
N GLN A 196 4.20 -19.34 -14.85
CA GLN A 196 3.28 -20.49 -14.88
C GLN A 196 3.02 -20.96 -16.32
N TYR A 197 2.71 -20.02 -17.23
CA TYR A 197 2.49 -20.35 -18.64
C TYR A 197 3.74 -20.93 -19.30
N PHE A 198 4.91 -20.38 -19.00
CA PHE A 198 6.18 -20.92 -19.51
C PHE A 198 6.37 -22.39 -19.08
N CYS A 199 6.17 -22.71 -17.79
CA CYS A 199 6.28 -24.07 -17.29
C CYS A 199 5.26 -25.01 -17.92
N TYR A 200 4.01 -24.58 -18.04
CA TYR A 200 2.96 -25.35 -18.73
C TYR A 200 3.33 -25.65 -20.18
N LYS A 201 3.77 -24.63 -20.93
CA LYS A 201 4.07 -24.75 -22.35
C LYS A 201 5.26 -25.66 -22.65
N TYR A 202 6.28 -25.65 -21.81
CA TYR A 202 7.52 -26.37 -22.02
C TYR A 202 7.69 -27.61 -21.13
N ASP A 203 6.62 -28.03 -20.45
CA ASP A 203 6.56 -29.22 -19.57
C ASP A 203 7.67 -29.20 -18.50
N ILE A 204 7.81 -28.05 -17.81
CA ILE A 204 8.80 -27.86 -16.75
C ILE A 204 8.11 -28.01 -15.39
N ASP A 205 8.62 -28.94 -14.57
CA ASP A 205 8.20 -29.06 -13.18
C ASP A 205 8.93 -28.01 -12.34
N TYR A 206 8.16 -27.11 -11.70
CA TYR A 206 8.69 -25.98 -10.94
C TYR A 206 7.90 -25.78 -9.65
N ASN A 207 8.61 -25.55 -8.53
CA ASN A 207 7.97 -25.18 -7.27
C ASN A 207 7.77 -23.67 -7.19
N PHE A 208 6.53 -23.21 -7.28
CA PHE A 208 6.14 -21.81 -7.30
C PHE A 208 6.00 -21.16 -5.91
N ASP A 209 6.17 -21.88 -4.80
CA ASP A 209 5.90 -21.38 -3.45
C ASP A 209 6.55 -20.02 -3.16
N ARG A 210 7.82 -19.88 -3.54
CA ARG A 210 8.58 -18.65 -3.34
C ARG A 210 8.11 -17.54 -4.27
N LEU A 211 7.77 -17.84 -5.50
CA LEU A 211 7.25 -16.86 -6.45
C LEU A 211 5.88 -16.33 -6.00
N TYR A 212 5.01 -17.21 -5.47
CA TYR A 212 3.75 -16.77 -4.85
C TYR A 212 3.98 -15.85 -3.64
N ALA A 213 4.98 -16.14 -2.81
CA ALA A 213 5.31 -15.27 -1.68
C ALA A 213 5.72 -13.86 -2.15
N LEU A 214 6.58 -13.76 -3.17
CA LEU A 214 6.97 -12.47 -3.76
C LEU A 214 5.79 -11.77 -4.43
N ALA A 215 4.97 -12.50 -5.21
CA ALA A 215 3.80 -11.95 -5.87
C ALA A 215 2.77 -11.40 -4.85
N SER A 216 2.54 -12.12 -3.74
CA SER A 216 1.65 -11.63 -2.69
C SER A 216 2.13 -10.31 -2.07
N ILE A 217 3.45 -10.12 -1.95
CA ILE A 217 4.04 -8.88 -1.44
C ILE A 217 3.82 -7.73 -2.43
N GLY A 218 4.11 -7.94 -3.72
CA GLY A 218 3.87 -6.94 -4.76
C GLY A 218 2.40 -6.54 -4.82
N MET A 219 1.50 -7.52 -4.95
CA MET A 219 0.06 -7.29 -5.06
C MET A 219 -0.54 -6.52 -3.88
N VAL A 220 -0.11 -6.82 -2.65
CA VAL A 220 -0.58 -6.10 -1.45
C VAL A 220 0.05 -4.72 -1.36
N ALA A 221 1.33 -4.56 -1.72
CA ALA A 221 2.02 -3.28 -1.68
C ALA A 221 1.46 -2.29 -2.71
N ASP A 222 1.02 -2.80 -3.86
CA ASP A 222 0.37 -2.03 -4.92
C ASP A 222 -1.16 -1.98 -4.80
N VAL A 223 -1.68 -2.40 -3.66
CA VAL A 223 -3.10 -2.23 -3.24
C VAL A 223 -4.10 -2.90 -4.21
N MET A 224 -3.78 -4.06 -4.78
CA MET A 224 -4.64 -4.79 -5.69
C MET A 224 -5.94 -5.25 -5.04
N SER A 225 -7.03 -5.25 -5.80
CA SER A 225 -8.37 -5.56 -5.29
C SER A 225 -8.48 -6.99 -4.76
N LEU A 226 -8.97 -7.12 -3.52
CA LEU A 226 -9.30 -8.42 -2.92
C LEU A 226 -10.69 -8.94 -3.36
N GLN A 227 -11.46 -8.20 -4.15
CA GLN A 227 -12.71 -8.70 -4.71
C GLN A 227 -12.48 -9.85 -5.69
N GLU A 228 -11.34 -9.83 -6.40
CA GLU A 228 -10.98 -10.85 -7.37
C GLU A 228 -10.56 -12.16 -6.68
N LEU A 229 -11.22 -13.27 -7.02
CA LEU A 229 -10.91 -14.60 -6.45
C LEU A 229 -9.46 -15.02 -6.70
N GLU A 230 -8.92 -14.71 -7.88
CA GLU A 230 -7.54 -15.01 -8.23
C GLU A 230 -6.57 -14.26 -7.30
N ASN A 231 -6.79 -12.96 -7.06
CA ASN A 231 -5.96 -12.16 -6.15
C ASN A 231 -6.02 -12.71 -4.74
N GLN A 232 -7.22 -13.06 -4.26
CA GLN A 232 -7.42 -13.71 -2.98
C GLN A 232 -6.61 -15.01 -2.86
N TYR A 233 -6.64 -15.85 -3.91
CA TYR A 233 -5.89 -17.10 -3.89
C TYR A 233 -4.39 -16.85 -3.87
N ILE A 234 -3.86 -16.03 -4.80
CA ILE A 234 -2.42 -15.74 -4.91
C ILE A 234 -1.91 -15.17 -3.58
N ILE A 235 -2.61 -14.18 -3.01
CA ILE A 235 -2.21 -13.54 -1.76
C ILE A 235 -2.26 -14.54 -0.60
N ARG A 236 -3.37 -15.25 -0.39
CA ARG A 236 -3.49 -16.20 0.74
C ARG A 236 -2.53 -17.39 0.63
N TYR A 237 -2.25 -17.85 -0.58
CA TYR A 237 -1.26 -18.89 -0.80
C TYR A 237 0.15 -18.35 -0.51
N GLY A 238 0.50 -17.18 -1.04
CA GLY A 238 1.80 -16.54 -0.82
C GLY A 238 2.09 -16.24 0.64
N LEU A 239 1.10 -15.74 1.42
CA LEU A 239 1.24 -15.47 2.85
C LEU A 239 1.76 -16.68 3.65
N LYS A 240 1.37 -17.89 3.27
CA LYS A 240 1.82 -19.14 3.93
C LYS A 240 3.31 -19.40 3.69
N HIS A 241 3.89 -18.84 2.63
CA HIS A 241 5.26 -19.11 2.18
C HIS A 241 6.23 -17.94 2.46
N ILE A 242 5.75 -16.76 2.85
CA ILE A 242 6.61 -15.58 3.14
C ILE A 242 7.68 -15.91 4.20
N LYS A 243 7.33 -16.65 5.24
CA LYS A 243 8.27 -17.05 6.32
C LYS A 243 9.39 -17.98 5.84
N ASN A 244 9.23 -18.63 4.71
CA ASN A 244 10.27 -19.48 4.12
C ASN A 244 11.42 -18.64 3.53
N HIS A 245 11.22 -17.33 3.40
CA HIS A 245 12.25 -16.39 2.96
C HIS A 245 12.89 -15.72 4.18
N GLU A 246 14.17 -15.94 4.40
CA GLU A 246 14.91 -15.53 5.60
C GLU A 246 14.83 -14.03 5.88
N PHE A 247 14.87 -13.21 4.81
CA PHE A 247 14.76 -11.75 4.93
C PHE A 247 13.41 -11.34 5.52
N PHE A 248 12.31 -11.85 4.99
CA PHE A 248 10.98 -11.48 5.49
C PHE A 248 10.72 -12.04 6.88
N ASN A 249 11.17 -13.28 7.14
CA ASN A 249 11.06 -13.88 8.46
C ASN A 249 11.84 -13.07 9.52
N GLU A 250 13.02 -12.55 9.20
CA GLU A 250 13.82 -11.68 10.10
C GLU A 250 13.21 -10.28 10.23
N LEU A 251 12.69 -9.71 9.12
CA LEU A 251 12.10 -8.38 9.10
C LEU A 251 10.84 -8.28 9.97
N LEU A 252 10.06 -9.37 10.01
CA LEU A 252 8.80 -9.47 10.74
C LEU A 252 8.95 -9.86 12.22
N LYS A 253 10.16 -10.15 12.71
CA LYS A 253 10.36 -10.43 14.13
C LYS A 253 9.88 -9.29 15.00
N ASP A 254 9.22 -9.65 16.11
CA ASP A 254 8.79 -8.69 17.13
C ASP A 254 9.97 -7.97 17.79
N ARG A 255 9.68 -7.07 18.73
CA ARG A 255 10.73 -6.30 19.45
C ARG A 255 11.62 -7.17 20.33
N MET A 256 11.17 -8.36 20.72
CA MET A 256 11.93 -9.34 21.52
C MET A 256 12.72 -10.30 20.64
N GLY A 257 12.55 -10.22 19.30
CA GLY A 257 13.22 -11.08 18.34
C GLY A 257 12.47 -12.39 18.07
N ASN A 258 11.22 -12.53 18.48
CA ASN A 258 10.42 -13.71 18.20
C ASN A 258 9.82 -13.62 16.79
N PRO A 259 9.78 -14.73 16.04
CA PRO A 259 9.11 -14.76 14.74
C PRO A 259 7.59 -14.63 14.91
N VAL A 260 6.92 -13.95 13.97
CA VAL A 260 5.45 -13.96 13.91
C VAL A 260 4.94 -15.39 13.65
N GLU A 261 3.84 -15.78 14.26
CA GLU A 261 3.27 -17.12 14.05
C GLU A 261 2.61 -17.23 12.67
N VAL A 262 1.79 -16.26 12.32
CA VAL A 262 1.07 -16.20 11.04
C VAL A 262 1.33 -14.84 10.40
N VAL A 263 1.71 -14.85 9.12
CA VAL A 263 1.85 -13.62 8.32
C VAL A 263 0.50 -13.25 7.73
N THR A 264 0.15 -11.97 7.82
CA THR A 264 -1.12 -11.41 7.36
C THR A 264 -0.92 -10.36 6.26
N ILE A 265 -1.99 -9.96 5.58
CA ILE A 265 -1.98 -8.82 4.63
C ILE A 265 -1.47 -7.55 5.30
N LYS A 266 -1.82 -7.34 6.58
CA LYS A 266 -1.36 -6.20 7.38
C LYS A 266 0.17 -6.18 7.53
N ASP A 267 0.80 -7.33 7.72
CA ASP A 267 2.27 -7.40 7.85
C ASP A 267 2.97 -6.97 6.58
N ILE A 268 2.39 -7.29 5.41
CA ILE A 268 2.91 -6.78 4.13
C ILE A 268 2.70 -5.26 4.05
N GLY A 269 1.46 -4.78 4.24
CA GLY A 269 1.11 -3.37 4.04
C GLY A 269 1.74 -2.42 5.05
N TRP A 270 1.99 -2.86 6.30
CA TRP A 270 2.49 -2.00 7.38
C TRP A 270 3.95 -2.26 7.78
N SER A 271 4.52 -3.39 7.39
CA SER A 271 5.92 -3.73 7.70
C SER A 271 6.76 -3.98 6.44
N ILE A 272 6.49 -5.02 5.67
CA ILE A 272 7.35 -5.41 4.54
C ILE A 272 7.42 -4.29 3.48
N GLY A 273 6.30 -3.89 2.89
CA GLY A 273 6.25 -2.87 1.86
C GLY A 273 6.83 -1.53 2.29
N PRO A 274 6.44 -0.97 3.46
CA PRO A 274 7.04 0.29 3.94
C PRO A 274 8.54 0.25 4.22
N ASN A 275 9.10 -0.88 4.61
CA ASN A 275 10.55 -1.02 4.79
C ASN A 275 11.29 -1.10 3.44
N ILE A 276 10.78 -1.88 2.50
CA ILE A 276 11.30 -1.96 1.12
C ILE A 276 11.24 -0.57 0.46
N ASN A 277 10.08 0.08 0.49
CA ASN A 277 9.90 1.43 -0.07
C ASN A 277 10.80 2.49 0.58
N ALA A 278 11.19 2.33 1.86
CA ALA A 278 12.14 3.24 2.49
C ALA A 278 13.54 3.10 1.90
N VAL A 279 13.96 1.88 1.55
CA VAL A 279 15.24 1.63 0.84
C VAL A 279 15.20 2.19 -0.57
N ILE A 280 14.12 1.92 -1.31
CA ILE A 280 13.96 2.39 -2.69
C ILE A 280 14.01 3.93 -2.77
N ARG A 281 13.38 4.62 -1.80
CA ARG A 281 13.27 6.09 -1.80
C ARG A 281 14.47 6.82 -1.23
N LEU A 282 15.17 6.24 -0.25
CA LEU A 282 16.21 6.95 0.53
C LEU A 282 17.56 6.23 0.57
N GLY A 283 17.62 5.00 0.06
CA GLY A 283 18.84 4.21 0.00
C GLY A 283 19.78 4.67 -1.10
N SER A 284 21.09 4.41 -0.92
CA SER A 284 22.08 4.54 -2.00
C SER A 284 21.86 3.44 -3.05
N MET A 285 22.52 3.58 -4.20
CA MET A 285 22.46 2.54 -5.24
C MET A 285 22.98 1.19 -4.73
N GLU A 286 24.02 1.19 -3.89
CA GLU A 286 24.54 -0.03 -3.26
C GLU A 286 23.50 -0.66 -2.32
N GLU A 287 22.73 0.16 -1.57
CA GLU A 287 21.68 -0.34 -0.67
C GLU A 287 20.48 -0.88 -1.47
N LYS A 288 20.09 -0.24 -2.58
CA LYS A 288 19.05 -0.72 -3.49
C LYS A 288 19.48 -2.03 -4.16
N GLN A 289 20.72 -2.11 -4.65
CA GLN A 289 21.28 -3.34 -5.22
C GLN A 289 21.35 -4.47 -4.17
N MET A 290 21.74 -4.13 -2.93
CA MET A 290 21.73 -5.09 -1.83
C MET A 290 20.33 -5.59 -1.53
N LEU A 291 19.31 -4.71 -1.58
CA LEU A 291 17.91 -5.10 -1.41
C LEU A 291 17.49 -6.11 -2.47
N PHE A 292 17.72 -5.82 -3.75
CA PHE A 292 17.41 -6.73 -4.84
C PHE A 292 18.11 -8.09 -4.64
N ASN A 293 19.42 -8.06 -4.39
CA ASN A 293 20.20 -9.27 -4.13
C ASN A 293 19.71 -10.04 -2.90
N THR A 294 19.13 -9.37 -1.91
CA THR A 294 18.54 -10.02 -0.73
C THR A 294 17.22 -10.74 -1.09
N LEU A 295 16.43 -10.19 -2.00
CA LEU A 295 15.21 -10.85 -2.47
C LEU A 295 15.51 -12.17 -3.19
N ILE A 296 16.62 -12.26 -3.92
CA ILE A 296 16.98 -13.44 -4.71
C ILE A 296 17.94 -14.41 -3.99
N CYS A 297 18.90 -13.89 -3.21
CA CYS A 297 19.94 -14.68 -2.51
C CYS A 297 20.17 -14.16 -1.08
N PRO A 298 19.23 -14.37 -0.14
CA PRO A 298 19.28 -13.76 1.20
C PRO A 298 20.45 -14.26 2.06
N ASN A 299 20.88 -15.51 1.88
CA ASN A 299 21.84 -16.20 2.74
C ASN A 299 23.31 -15.96 2.39
N GLU A 300 23.59 -15.24 1.30
CA GLU A 300 24.96 -14.90 0.96
C GLU A 300 25.60 -13.98 2.01
N ASN A 301 26.87 -14.22 2.34
CA ASN A 301 27.58 -13.45 3.33
C ASN A 301 28.08 -12.11 2.77
N VAL A 302 27.89 -11.05 3.55
CA VAL A 302 28.35 -9.69 3.22
C VAL A 302 29.09 -9.07 4.41
N ASN A 303 29.93 -8.06 4.14
CA ASN A 303 30.52 -7.27 5.21
C ASN A 303 29.46 -6.38 5.85
N SER A 304 29.39 -6.39 7.17
CA SER A 304 28.49 -5.52 7.92
C SER A 304 28.90 -4.06 7.78
N GLN A 305 27.95 -3.20 7.47
CA GLN A 305 28.12 -1.74 7.45
C GLN A 305 27.78 -1.09 8.80
N LYS A 306 27.58 -1.90 9.84
CA LYS A 306 27.30 -1.40 11.18
C LYS A 306 28.52 -0.68 11.75
N ARG A 307 28.31 0.52 12.28
CA ARG A 307 29.39 1.31 12.89
C ARG A 307 30.08 0.53 14.01
N GLY A 308 31.38 0.34 13.90
CA GLY A 308 32.19 -0.40 14.87
C GLY A 308 32.22 -1.92 14.68
N ALA A 309 31.67 -2.43 13.58
CA ALA A 309 31.71 -3.84 13.20
C ALA A 309 32.70 -4.12 12.06
N ASP A 310 33.84 -3.41 12.05
CA ASP A 310 34.84 -3.50 10.96
C ASP A 310 35.34 -4.94 10.79
N GLY A 311 35.07 -5.51 9.61
CA GLY A 311 35.44 -6.89 9.27
C GLY A 311 34.48 -7.96 9.76
N GLU A 312 33.36 -7.59 10.39
CA GLU A 312 32.27 -8.54 10.70
C GLU A 312 31.57 -8.97 9.41
N VAL A 313 31.40 -10.27 9.24
CA VAL A 313 30.71 -10.87 8.10
C VAL A 313 29.40 -11.46 8.61
N VAL A 314 28.29 -11.08 7.96
CA VAL A 314 26.93 -11.50 8.34
C VAL A 314 26.16 -11.96 7.11
N PRO A 315 25.12 -12.79 7.26
CA PRO A 315 24.21 -13.08 6.16
C PRO A 315 23.57 -11.79 5.64
N ARG A 316 23.43 -11.70 4.30
CA ARG A 316 22.90 -10.50 3.62
C ARG A 316 21.55 -10.06 4.19
N TYR A 317 20.64 -10.99 4.49
CA TYR A 317 19.34 -10.66 5.05
C TYR A 317 19.41 -9.95 6.41
N ILE A 318 20.37 -10.29 7.26
CA ILE A 318 20.58 -9.60 8.55
C ILE A 318 20.99 -8.15 8.32
N GLU A 319 21.98 -7.94 7.43
CA GLU A 319 22.44 -6.58 7.11
C GLU A 319 21.32 -5.76 6.46
N MET A 320 20.56 -6.36 5.54
CA MET A 320 19.44 -5.69 4.86
C MET A 320 18.34 -5.30 5.84
N CYS A 321 17.97 -6.15 6.78
CA CYS A 321 17.02 -5.80 7.84
C CYS A 321 17.48 -4.60 8.68
N ARG A 322 18.78 -4.52 8.99
CA ARG A 322 19.37 -3.37 9.67
C ARG A 322 19.26 -2.09 8.84
N ILE A 323 19.59 -2.17 7.55
CA ILE A 323 19.48 -1.05 6.60
C ILE A 323 18.02 -0.58 6.50
N CYS A 324 17.06 -1.49 6.30
CA CYS A 324 15.63 -1.19 6.25
C CYS A 324 15.18 -0.41 7.49
N LYS A 325 15.48 -0.93 8.69
CA LYS A 325 15.11 -0.27 9.95
C LYS A 325 15.73 1.13 10.09
N ASN A 326 16.98 1.29 9.68
CA ASN A 326 17.67 2.59 9.73
C ASN A 326 17.07 3.61 8.75
N LEU A 327 16.82 3.20 7.51
CA LEU A 327 16.24 4.07 6.48
C LEU A 327 14.78 4.40 6.80
N LYS A 328 14.01 3.46 7.35
CA LYS A 328 12.66 3.73 7.85
C LYS A 328 12.66 4.74 8.99
N ALA A 329 13.59 4.62 9.93
CA ALA A 329 13.75 5.60 11.00
C ALA A 329 14.20 6.98 10.48
N LYS A 330 15.09 7.02 9.46
CA LYS A 330 15.47 8.25 8.74
C LYS A 330 14.25 8.87 8.05
N GLN A 331 13.48 8.08 7.31
CA GLN A 331 12.25 8.51 6.64
C GLN A 331 11.28 9.17 7.63
N ASN A 332 11.02 8.53 8.77
CA ASN A 332 10.11 9.08 9.78
C ASN A 332 10.63 10.42 10.34
N ARG A 333 11.95 10.56 10.58
CA ARG A 333 12.53 11.84 11.03
C ARG A 333 12.39 12.94 9.98
N LEU A 334 12.63 12.64 8.71
CA LEU A 334 12.49 13.60 7.62
C LEU A 334 11.03 14.06 7.47
N VAL A 335 10.06 13.13 7.52
CA VAL A 335 8.62 13.46 7.51
C VAL A 335 8.28 14.37 8.68
N GLN A 336 8.72 14.05 9.90
CA GLN A 336 8.44 14.90 11.08
C GLN A 336 9.10 16.29 10.97
N SER A 337 10.27 16.39 10.35
CA SER A 337 10.91 17.69 10.10
C SER A 337 10.14 18.51 9.06
N ALA A 338 9.67 17.89 8.00
CA ALA A 338 8.85 18.53 6.97
C ALA A 338 7.51 19.05 7.55
N LEU A 339 6.84 18.25 8.39
CA LEU A 339 5.60 18.67 9.04
C LEU A 339 5.81 19.93 9.89
N LYS A 340 6.92 20.05 10.60
CA LYS A 340 7.25 21.27 11.39
C LYS A 340 7.42 22.53 10.54
N ILE A 341 7.82 22.37 9.27
CA ILE A 341 7.93 23.49 8.32
C ILE A 341 6.54 23.85 7.79
N ILE A 342 5.75 22.86 7.41
CA ILE A 342 4.47 23.04 6.69
C ILE A 342 3.35 23.48 7.64
N GLU A 343 3.20 22.84 8.82
CA GLU A 343 2.05 23.03 9.71
C GLU A 343 1.81 24.49 10.15
N PRO A 344 2.85 25.33 10.42
CA PRO A 344 2.64 26.74 10.75
C PRO A 344 2.04 27.58 9.61
N GLU A 345 2.16 27.12 8.36
CA GLU A 345 1.71 27.84 7.16
C GLU A 345 0.33 27.38 6.66
N ILE A 346 -0.23 26.31 7.26
CA ILE A 346 -1.53 25.77 6.87
C ILE A 346 -2.65 26.79 7.13
N ASN A 347 -3.40 27.11 6.08
CA ASN A 347 -4.59 27.93 6.16
C ASN A 347 -5.86 27.07 6.25
N LEU A 348 -6.37 26.86 7.46
CA LEU A 348 -7.58 26.07 7.70
C LEU A 348 -8.90 26.81 7.42
N LYS A 349 -8.85 28.03 6.85
CA LYS A 349 -10.07 28.73 6.42
C LYS A 349 -10.70 28.09 5.19
N HIS A 350 -9.91 27.32 4.44
CA HIS A 350 -10.32 26.63 3.23
C HIS A 350 -10.19 25.12 3.38
N ASN A 351 -10.96 24.40 2.61
CA ASN A 351 -10.96 22.93 2.63
C ASN A 351 -9.86 22.28 1.78
N LEU A 352 -9.03 23.06 1.10
CA LEU A 352 -7.82 22.60 0.44
C LEU A 352 -6.59 23.05 1.23
N ILE A 353 -5.77 22.11 1.64
CA ILE A 353 -4.44 22.37 2.19
C ILE A 353 -3.44 22.29 1.04
N TYR A 354 -2.61 23.31 0.89
CA TYR A 354 -1.50 23.26 -0.04
C TYR A 354 -0.23 23.85 0.56
N TYR A 355 0.91 23.42 0.05
CA TYR A 355 2.22 23.98 0.33
C TYR A 355 3.08 23.94 -0.93
N ILE A 356 3.75 25.04 -1.24
CA ILE A 356 4.69 25.15 -2.34
C ILE A 356 6.10 25.25 -1.77
N ASP A 357 6.92 24.25 -2.05
CA ASP A 357 8.33 24.21 -1.64
C ASP A 357 9.19 24.98 -2.65
N GLU A 358 9.21 26.30 -2.51
CA GLU A 358 10.00 27.19 -3.37
C GLU A 358 11.50 27.09 -3.10
N GLU A 359 11.88 26.85 -1.85
CA GLU A 359 13.28 26.82 -1.39
C GLU A 359 13.92 25.43 -1.48
N ASN A 360 13.17 24.40 -1.91
CA ASN A 360 13.59 22.99 -1.97
C ASN A 360 14.06 22.46 -0.59
N GLU A 361 13.36 22.81 0.48
CA GLU A 361 13.67 22.36 1.84
C GLU A 361 13.09 20.98 2.18
N LEU A 362 12.08 20.54 1.42
CA LEU A 362 11.40 19.27 1.68
C LEU A 362 12.10 18.10 0.97
N PRO A 363 12.14 16.92 1.61
CA PRO A 363 12.55 15.68 0.93
C PRO A 363 11.43 15.24 -0.03
N PHE A 364 11.47 15.73 -1.26
CA PHE A 364 10.36 15.63 -2.20
C PHE A 364 10.04 14.18 -2.61
N GLU A 365 11.00 13.26 -2.49
CA GLU A 365 10.81 11.81 -2.60
C GLU A 365 9.79 11.27 -1.60
N LEU A 366 9.56 12.02 -0.51
CA LEU A 366 8.61 11.69 0.56
C LEU A 366 7.33 12.53 0.50
N SER A 367 7.13 13.36 -0.53
CA SER A 367 5.98 14.29 -0.62
C SER A 367 4.63 13.60 -0.43
N GLY A 368 4.41 12.44 -1.08
CA GLY A 368 3.18 11.66 -0.90
C GLY A 368 2.98 11.16 0.53
N LEU A 369 4.07 10.81 1.25
CA LEU A 369 3.99 10.36 2.64
C LEU A 369 3.72 11.52 3.59
N ILE A 370 4.31 12.68 3.33
CA ILE A 370 4.06 13.93 4.08
C ILE A 370 2.60 14.36 3.88
N ALA A 371 2.12 14.35 2.62
CA ALA A 371 0.73 14.68 2.31
C ALA A 371 -0.27 13.73 3.00
N ASN A 372 0.02 12.42 3.06
CA ASN A 372 -0.80 11.47 3.80
C ASN A 372 -0.85 11.76 5.31
N ARG A 373 0.24 12.23 5.91
CA ARG A 373 0.24 12.63 7.32
C ARG A 373 -0.63 13.85 7.57
N LEU A 374 -0.53 14.86 6.71
CA LEU A 374 -1.38 16.05 6.78
C LEU A 374 -2.85 15.69 6.55
N LEU A 375 -3.15 14.85 5.54
CA LEU A 375 -4.50 14.33 5.30
C LEU A 375 -5.08 13.63 6.54
N SER A 376 -4.29 12.77 7.19
CA SER A 376 -4.71 12.05 8.40
C SER A 376 -5.02 13.00 9.56
N SER A 377 -4.23 14.07 9.72
CA SER A 377 -4.38 15.04 10.80
C SER A 377 -5.54 16.01 10.58
N TYR A 378 -5.70 16.50 9.35
CA TYR A 378 -6.63 17.59 9.03
C TYR A 378 -7.91 17.14 8.33
N LYS A 379 -7.96 15.89 7.82
CA LYS A 379 -9.11 15.31 7.09
C LYS A 379 -9.58 16.18 5.91
N ARG A 380 -8.65 16.73 5.14
CA ARG A 380 -8.88 17.60 3.97
C ARG A 380 -7.92 17.25 2.85
N PRO A 381 -8.27 17.48 1.57
CA PRO A 381 -7.36 17.33 0.44
C PRO A 381 -6.07 18.12 0.64
N VAL A 382 -4.94 17.52 0.29
CA VAL A 382 -3.59 18.09 0.45
C VAL A 382 -2.84 18.07 -0.87
N LEU A 383 -2.26 19.22 -1.25
CA LEU A 383 -1.33 19.39 -2.36
C LEU A 383 0.04 19.80 -1.83
N LEU A 384 1.07 19.00 -2.11
CA LEU A 384 2.46 19.38 -1.86
C LEU A 384 3.16 19.54 -3.21
N LEU A 385 3.61 20.74 -3.51
CA LEU A 385 4.08 21.16 -4.82
C LEU A 385 5.48 21.75 -4.75
N LYS A 386 6.23 21.64 -5.85
CA LYS A 386 7.47 22.38 -6.11
C LYS A 386 7.53 22.88 -7.55
N HIS A 387 8.48 23.73 -7.84
CA HIS A 387 8.71 24.18 -9.21
C HIS A 387 9.15 23.01 -10.11
N PHE A 388 8.54 22.92 -11.28
CA PHE A 388 8.86 21.95 -12.31
C PHE A 388 8.96 22.63 -13.67
N HIS A 389 10.08 22.40 -14.35
CA HIS A 389 10.31 22.77 -15.74
C HIS A 389 10.46 21.50 -16.58
N ASP A 390 9.73 21.46 -17.70
CA ASP A 390 9.81 20.33 -18.63
C ASP A 390 11.00 20.52 -19.58
N TYR A 391 12.11 19.86 -19.29
CA TYR A 391 13.33 19.98 -20.12
C TYR A 391 13.25 19.18 -21.43
N GLU A 392 12.30 18.27 -21.56
CA GLU A 392 12.07 17.52 -22.80
C GLU A 392 11.22 18.33 -23.79
N ASP A 393 10.27 19.10 -23.26
CA ASP A 393 9.47 20.04 -24.04
C ASP A 393 9.62 21.47 -23.51
N ASN A 394 10.70 22.15 -23.92
CA ASN A 394 10.97 23.54 -23.55
C ASN A 394 9.93 24.54 -24.04
N THR A 395 8.90 24.11 -24.79
CA THR A 395 7.78 24.95 -25.19
C THR A 395 6.66 24.97 -24.17
N MET A 396 6.66 24.04 -23.24
CA MET A 396 5.67 23.97 -22.17
C MET A 396 5.95 25.00 -21.08
N PRO A 397 4.90 25.69 -20.60
CA PRO A 397 5.03 26.62 -19.47
C PRO A 397 5.46 25.89 -18.19
N ASP A 398 6.15 26.60 -17.32
CA ASP A 398 6.50 26.13 -15.98
C ASP A 398 5.27 25.73 -15.17
N CYS A 399 5.40 24.66 -14.38
CA CYS A 399 4.36 24.11 -13.55
C CYS A 399 4.77 24.11 -12.06
N TRP A 400 3.78 24.13 -11.21
CA TRP A 400 3.88 23.57 -9.87
C TRP A 400 3.53 22.09 -9.96
N ALA A 401 4.47 21.21 -9.60
CA ALA A 401 4.27 19.77 -9.70
C ALA A 401 4.54 19.08 -8.36
N GLY A 402 3.82 18.00 -8.08
CA GLY A 402 4.01 17.26 -6.83
C GLY A 402 2.98 16.20 -6.54
N SER A 403 2.65 16.04 -5.26
CA SER A 403 1.76 14.98 -4.79
C SER A 403 0.43 15.53 -4.28
N MET A 404 -0.66 14.93 -4.73
CA MET A 404 -1.99 15.10 -4.16
C MET A 404 -2.34 13.88 -3.30
N ARG A 405 -2.94 14.13 -2.14
CA ARG A 405 -3.64 13.13 -1.33
C ARG A 405 -4.98 13.68 -0.90
N SER A 406 -6.00 12.84 -0.95
CA SER A 406 -7.38 13.27 -0.69
C SER A 406 -8.18 12.21 0.04
N ILE A 407 -9.36 12.60 0.49
CA ILE A 407 -10.43 11.72 0.96
C ILE A 407 -11.65 11.98 0.10
N THR A 408 -12.52 10.99 -0.01
CA THR A 408 -13.85 11.15 -0.61
C THR A 408 -14.84 11.74 0.36
N ALA A 409 -15.84 12.44 -0.16
CA ALA A 409 -16.97 12.98 0.58
C ALA A 409 -18.19 13.03 -0.35
N GLU A 410 -19.38 13.32 0.18
CA GLU A 410 -20.59 13.53 -0.63
C GLU A 410 -20.37 14.70 -1.61
N GLY A 411 -20.49 14.44 -2.90
CA GLY A 411 -20.21 15.38 -3.98
C GLY A 411 -18.72 15.53 -4.32
N PHE A 412 -17.87 14.64 -3.78
CA PHE A 412 -16.43 14.60 -4.01
C PHE A 412 -15.92 13.15 -4.04
N GLU A 413 -16.57 12.31 -4.85
CA GLU A 413 -16.32 10.87 -4.92
C GLU A 413 -15.07 10.51 -5.74
N ASP A 414 -14.72 11.31 -6.76
CA ASP A 414 -13.45 11.17 -7.51
C ASP A 414 -12.67 12.50 -7.48
N PRO A 415 -11.86 12.74 -6.45
CA PRO A 415 -11.04 13.95 -6.31
C PRO A 415 -10.16 14.24 -7.54
N ARG A 416 -9.51 13.23 -8.10
CA ARG A 416 -8.62 13.37 -9.26
C ARG A 416 -9.37 13.94 -10.46
N SER A 417 -10.53 13.38 -10.80
CA SER A 417 -11.34 13.85 -11.92
C SER A 417 -11.83 15.27 -11.71
N ILE A 418 -12.26 15.61 -10.49
CA ILE A 418 -12.72 16.95 -10.14
C ILE A 418 -11.58 17.99 -10.30
N PHE A 419 -10.37 17.64 -9.84
CA PHE A 419 -9.22 18.55 -10.02
C PHE A 419 -8.79 18.68 -11.48
N ASN A 420 -8.85 17.61 -12.29
CA ASN A 420 -8.51 17.66 -13.70
C ASN A 420 -9.42 18.59 -14.52
N GLU A 421 -10.64 18.83 -14.07
CA GLU A 421 -11.59 19.74 -14.72
C GLU A 421 -11.35 21.24 -14.39
N MET A 422 -10.43 21.54 -13.44
CA MET A 422 -10.21 22.92 -12.99
C MET A 422 -9.29 23.70 -13.94
N THR A 423 -9.51 25.00 -13.98
CA THR A 423 -8.72 25.93 -14.80
C THR A 423 -7.25 25.90 -14.41
N GLY A 424 -6.35 25.88 -15.40
CA GLY A 424 -4.91 25.93 -15.18
C GLY A 424 -4.26 24.62 -14.78
N VAL A 425 -5.03 23.53 -14.74
CA VAL A 425 -4.48 22.20 -14.51
C VAL A 425 -3.87 21.66 -15.80
N ARG A 426 -2.64 21.15 -15.71
CA ARG A 426 -2.02 20.37 -16.78
C ARG A 426 -2.45 18.91 -16.67
N GLU A 427 -2.28 18.31 -15.47
CA GLU A 427 -2.73 16.95 -15.20
C GLU A 427 -2.74 16.62 -13.71
N PHE A 428 -3.68 15.73 -13.31
CA PHE A 428 -3.63 14.92 -12.13
C PHE A 428 -3.64 13.45 -12.57
N ALA A 429 -2.52 12.73 -12.39
CA ALA A 429 -2.31 11.36 -12.87
C ALA A 429 -2.07 10.38 -11.70
N GLY A 430 -2.74 9.22 -11.73
CA GLY A 430 -2.71 8.21 -10.68
C GLY A 430 -4.09 7.84 -10.17
N HIS A 431 -4.18 7.39 -8.91
CA HIS A 431 -5.44 6.99 -8.29
C HIS A 431 -6.31 8.20 -7.89
N ALA A 432 -7.63 7.97 -7.73
CA ALA A 432 -8.60 9.02 -7.41
C ALA A 432 -8.20 9.86 -6.17
N GLU A 433 -7.73 9.21 -5.11
CA GLU A 433 -7.37 9.85 -3.83
C GLU A 433 -5.86 10.09 -3.67
N ALA A 434 -5.03 9.55 -4.57
CA ALA A 434 -3.56 9.61 -4.46
C ALA A 434 -2.92 9.69 -5.85
N CYS A 435 -2.56 10.89 -6.28
CA CYS A 435 -2.00 11.09 -7.60
C CYS A 435 -0.87 12.13 -7.62
N GLY A 436 -0.14 12.18 -8.72
CA GLY A 436 0.73 13.28 -9.09
C GLY A 436 -0.11 14.45 -9.59
N ALA A 437 0.33 15.67 -9.32
CA ALA A 437 -0.32 16.90 -9.75
C ALA A 437 0.65 17.77 -10.53
N LYS A 438 0.20 18.35 -11.66
CA LYS A 438 0.90 19.40 -12.40
C LYS A 438 -0.08 20.53 -12.73
N ILE A 439 0.22 21.74 -12.28
CA ILE A 439 -0.62 22.93 -12.42
C ILE A 439 0.25 24.03 -13.02
N PHE A 440 -0.20 24.69 -14.08
CA PHE A 440 0.54 25.79 -14.70
C PHE A 440 0.78 26.93 -13.72
N LYS A 441 2.03 27.35 -13.57
CA LYS A 441 2.44 28.34 -12.58
C LYS A 441 1.67 29.65 -12.72
N ASP A 442 1.51 30.15 -13.95
CA ASP A 442 0.81 31.43 -14.24
C ASP A 442 -0.70 31.36 -13.98
N SER A 443 -1.27 30.17 -13.87
CA SER A 443 -2.71 29.94 -13.65
C SER A 443 -3.04 29.50 -12.21
N PHE A 444 -2.04 29.38 -11.34
CA PHE A 444 -2.20 28.78 -10.01
C PHE A 444 -3.18 29.54 -9.11
N ASP A 445 -3.17 30.88 -9.16
CA ASP A 445 -4.13 31.68 -8.38
C ASP A 445 -5.58 31.45 -8.85
N GLY A 446 -5.78 31.28 -10.16
CA GLY A 446 -7.08 30.93 -10.74
C GLY A 446 -7.55 29.53 -10.31
N PHE A 447 -6.64 28.56 -10.36
CA PHE A 447 -6.88 27.21 -9.84
C PHE A 447 -7.28 27.23 -8.35
N LEU A 448 -6.55 27.95 -7.49
CA LEU A 448 -6.87 28.05 -6.07
C LEU A 448 -8.24 28.67 -5.82
N ALA A 449 -8.58 29.74 -6.56
CA ALA A 449 -9.89 30.39 -6.42
C ALA A 449 -11.02 29.42 -6.76
N GLU A 450 -10.90 28.66 -7.84
CA GLU A 450 -11.87 27.65 -8.26
C GLU A 450 -11.93 26.48 -7.26
N ALA A 451 -10.77 25.99 -6.79
CA ALA A 451 -10.68 24.93 -5.82
C ALA A 451 -11.37 25.32 -4.49
N TYR A 452 -11.14 26.52 -3.99
CA TYR A 452 -11.83 27.02 -2.81
C TYR A 452 -13.34 27.14 -3.04
N GLU A 453 -13.77 27.67 -4.18
CA GLU A 453 -15.19 27.78 -4.48
C GLU A 453 -15.90 26.42 -4.49
N LYS A 454 -15.26 25.37 -5.01
CA LYS A 454 -15.82 24.02 -5.09
C LYS A 454 -15.72 23.31 -3.74
N LEU A 455 -14.53 23.29 -3.12
CA LEU A 455 -14.26 22.45 -1.95
C LEU A 455 -14.83 23.03 -0.65
N ASP A 456 -14.93 24.37 -0.50
CA ASP A 456 -15.49 24.97 0.72
C ASP A 456 -17.00 24.73 0.87
N LYS A 457 -17.67 24.22 -0.18
CA LYS A 457 -19.07 23.77 -0.13
C LYS A 457 -19.19 22.34 0.41
N ILE A 458 -18.09 21.58 0.49
CA ILE A 458 -18.06 20.19 0.93
C ILE A 458 -17.80 20.15 2.43
N ASP A 459 -18.60 19.40 3.14
CA ASP A 459 -18.47 19.24 4.59
C ASP A 459 -17.54 18.06 4.92
N PHE A 460 -16.23 18.32 4.99
CA PHE A 460 -15.24 17.32 5.41
C PHE A 460 -15.20 17.12 6.95
N ASP A 461 -15.81 18.02 7.70
CA ASP A 461 -15.75 18.02 9.18
C ASP A 461 -16.86 17.16 9.83
N ASN A 462 -17.93 16.90 9.11
CA ASN A 462 -19.09 16.15 9.59
C ASN A 462 -19.19 14.78 8.93
N GLN A 463 -18.14 13.97 9.08
CA GLN A 463 -18.12 12.61 8.56
C GLN A 463 -19.31 11.80 9.10
N LEU A 464 -20.12 11.27 8.19
CA LEU A 464 -21.18 10.33 8.52
C LEU A 464 -20.61 8.91 8.56
N TYR A 465 -20.42 8.36 9.75
CA TYR A 465 -19.95 6.99 9.91
C TYR A 465 -21.08 6.00 9.57
N THR A 466 -20.79 5.03 8.74
CA THR A 466 -21.69 3.90 8.50
C THR A 466 -21.12 2.67 9.21
N VAL A 467 -21.82 2.18 10.24
CA VAL A 467 -21.39 1.03 11.03
C VAL A 467 -22.19 -0.22 10.66
N GLU A 468 -21.56 -1.37 10.70
CA GLU A 468 -22.18 -2.67 10.43
C GLU A 468 -22.74 -3.35 11.68
N ALA A 469 -22.29 -2.95 12.85
CA ALA A 469 -22.83 -3.45 14.12
C ALA A 469 -22.76 -2.38 15.22
N VAL A 470 -23.75 -2.43 16.11
CA VAL A 470 -23.76 -1.65 17.35
C VAL A 470 -23.88 -2.63 18.51
N ILE A 471 -22.92 -2.63 19.41
CA ILE A 471 -22.89 -3.54 20.55
C ILE A 471 -22.51 -2.81 21.84
N PRO A 472 -23.05 -3.22 23.00
CA PRO A 472 -22.64 -2.64 24.27
C PRO A 472 -21.22 -3.13 24.66
N CYS A 473 -20.48 -2.28 25.39
CA CYS A 473 -19.20 -2.67 25.95
C CYS A 473 -19.32 -3.83 26.96
N ARG A 474 -20.49 -3.93 27.61
CA ARG A 474 -20.80 -4.97 28.60
C ARG A 474 -22.26 -5.42 28.47
N PRO A 475 -22.55 -6.69 28.11
CA PRO A 475 -21.59 -7.73 27.71
C PRO A 475 -21.08 -7.53 26.27
N PHE A 476 -19.78 -7.61 26.07
CA PHE A 476 -19.18 -7.53 24.74
C PHE A 476 -19.31 -8.85 23.97
N ASN A 477 -19.75 -8.79 22.72
CA ASN A 477 -19.82 -9.96 21.84
C ASN A 477 -18.43 -10.27 21.26
N GLU A 478 -17.68 -11.10 21.97
CA GLU A 478 -16.31 -11.45 21.64
C GLU A 478 -16.19 -12.20 20.30
N THR A 479 -17.18 -13.03 19.94
CA THR A 479 -17.18 -13.74 18.66
C THR A 479 -17.29 -12.77 17.48
N LEU A 480 -18.15 -11.76 17.61
CA LEU A 480 -18.27 -10.71 16.60
C LEU A 480 -17.00 -9.85 16.54
N GLY A 481 -16.42 -9.50 17.69
CA GLY A 481 -15.14 -8.79 17.75
C GLY A 481 -14.01 -9.53 17.04
N LYS A 482 -13.89 -10.85 17.28
CA LYS A 482 -12.90 -11.71 16.61
C LYS A 482 -13.12 -11.79 15.10
N LEU A 483 -14.38 -11.81 14.65
CA LEU A 483 -14.69 -11.78 13.22
C LEU A 483 -14.20 -10.49 12.57
N PHE A 484 -14.47 -9.34 13.20
CA PHE A 484 -14.06 -8.03 12.67
C PHE A 484 -12.56 -7.79 12.75
N ALA A 485 -11.87 -8.51 13.66
CA ALA A 485 -10.42 -8.44 13.83
C ALA A 485 -9.61 -9.33 12.87
N GLN A 486 -10.27 -10.10 11.99
CA GLN A 486 -9.55 -10.91 11.00
C GLN A 486 -8.79 -10.01 10.02
N GLU A 487 -7.46 -10.28 9.87
CA GLU A 487 -6.58 -9.44 9.06
C GLU A 487 -6.35 -10.00 7.63
N ASP A 488 -6.90 -11.18 7.32
CA ASP A 488 -6.78 -11.86 6.04
C ASP A 488 -8.01 -11.72 5.14
N ILE A 489 -9.04 -11.01 5.63
CA ILE A 489 -10.31 -10.76 4.91
C ILE A 489 -10.33 -9.34 4.34
N TRP A 490 -9.90 -8.36 5.15
CA TRP A 490 -10.05 -6.95 4.85
C TRP A 490 -8.83 -6.37 4.14
N GLY A 491 -9.07 -5.56 3.11
CA GLY A 491 -8.05 -4.87 2.34
C GLY A 491 -8.65 -4.08 1.18
N SER A 492 -7.89 -3.88 0.13
CA SER A 492 -8.36 -3.11 -1.04
C SER A 492 -9.63 -3.70 -1.65
N GLY A 493 -10.65 -2.88 -1.85
CA GLY A 493 -11.95 -3.28 -2.38
C GLY A 493 -12.87 -3.99 -1.36
N ILE A 494 -12.32 -4.45 -0.24
CA ILE A 494 -13.06 -5.09 0.86
C ILE A 494 -12.70 -4.38 2.17
N GLU A 495 -13.18 -3.17 2.34
CA GLU A 495 -12.81 -2.31 3.47
C GLU A 495 -13.22 -2.93 4.81
N LYS A 496 -12.35 -2.72 5.79
CA LYS A 496 -12.58 -3.17 7.16
C LYS A 496 -13.86 -2.55 7.72
N PRO A 497 -14.79 -3.35 8.29
CA PRO A 497 -16.05 -2.82 8.78
C PRO A 497 -15.85 -1.97 10.02
N LEU A 498 -16.70 -0.93 10.14
CA LEU A 498 -16.79 -0.13 11.36
C LEU A 498 -17.80 -0.75 12.33
N MET A 499 -17.43 -0.74 13.60
CA MET A 499 -18.30 -1.15 14.69
C MET A 499 -18.50 0.03 15.64
N MET A 500 -19.71 0.17 16.18
CA MET A 500 -19.98 1.08 17.30
C MET A 500 -20.04 0.28 18.59
N ILE A 501 -19.24 0.70 19.57
CA ILE A 501 -19.30 0.18 20.94
C ILE A 501 -19.89 1.27 21.83
N THR A 502 -20.97 0.93 22.54
CA THR A 502 -21.67 1.85 23.44
C THR A 502 -21.33 1.61 24.91
N ASP A 503 -21.62 2.59 25.74
CA ASP A 503 -21.52 2.51 27.22
C ASP A 503 -20.12 2.13 27.73
N ILE A 504 -19.07 2.64 27.06
CA ILE A 504 -17.67 2.48 27.49
C ILE A 504 -17.44 3.35 28.72
N ASP A 505 -17.10 2.72 29.84
CA ASP A 505 -16.73 3.45 31.04
C ASP A 505 -15.30 4.02 30.92
N CYS A 506 -15.15 5.34 31.00
CA CYS A 506 -13.86 6.02 30.86
C CYS A 506 -13.04 6.06 32.17
N ILE A 507 -13.53 5.47 33.28
CA ILE A 507 -12.78 5.41 34.54
C ILE A 507 -11.51 4.57 34.36
N GLY A 508 -10.37 5.12 34.77
CA GLY A 508 -9.08 4.42 34.65
C GLY A 508 -8.47 4.45 33.25
N ALA A 509 -8.83 5.45 32.44
CA ALA A 509 -8.16 5.68 31.17
C ALA A 509 -6.65 5.91 31.37
N GLU A 510 -5.83 5.21 30.56
CA GLU A 510 -4.38 5.34 30.51
C GLU A 510 -3.96 6.30 29.43
N TYR A 511 -2.86 7.03 29.65
CA TYR A 511 -2.33 8.00 28.70
C TYR A 511 -1.01 7.47 28.13
N MET A 512 -0.96 7.34 26.80
CA MET A 512 0.17 6.76 26.08
C MET A 512 0.87 7.80 25.21
N GLY A 513 2.05 7.43 24.72
CA GLY A 513 2.90 8.30 23.92
C GLY A 513 3.89 9.11 24.76
N LYS A 514 4.89 9.73 24.13
CA LYS A 514 5.95 10.48 24.83
C LYS A 514 5.41 11.70 25.57
N GLU A 515 4.36 12.29 25.05
CA GLU A 515 3.69 13.50 25.61
C GLU A 515 2.34 13.16 26.24
N GLY A 516 1.98 11.86 26.30
CA GLY A 516 0.71 11.40 26.83
C GLY A 516 -0.50 11.83 25.98
N GLN A 517 -0.31 11.93 24.66
CA GLN A 517 -1.29 12.44 23.70
C GLN A 517 -2.32 11.41 23.23
N HIS A 518 -2.13 10.13 23.56
CA HIS A 518 -3.05 9.05 23.20
C HIS A 518 -3.80 8.56 24.43
N VAL A 519 -5.01 8.04 24.24
CA VAL A 519 -5.85 7.47 25.31
C VAL A 519 -6.06 5.98 25.07
N LYS A 520 -5.87 5.17 26.11
CA LYS A 520 -6.28 3.76 26.15
C LYS A 520 -7.27 3.55 27.29
N ILE A 521 -8.43 3.01 26.98
CA ILE A 521 -9.42 2.60 27.99
C ILE A 521 -9.43 1.08 28.03
N ASN A 522 -8.96 0.52 29.14
CA ASN A 522 -8.91 -0.92 29.36
C ASN A 522 -10.29 -1.45 29.75
N THR A 523 -10.82 -2.40 28.99
CA THR A 523 -12.03 -3.13 29.37
C THR A 523 -11.75 -4.63 29.45
N PRO A 524 -12.61 -5.46 30.05
CA PRO A 524 -12.30 -6.87 30.24
C PRO A 524 -12.04 -7.66 28.96
N LYS A 525 -12.65 -7.30 27.82
CA LYS A 525 -12.64 -8.09 26.56
C LYS A 525 -12.01 -7.36 25.38
N ILE A 526 -12.02 -6.04 25.39
CA ILE A 526 -11.52 -5.22 24.31
C ILE A 526 -10.94 -3.93 24.86
N ASP A 527 -9.81 -3.47 24.35
CA ASP A 527 -9.27 -2.17 24.68
C ASP A 527 -9.74 -1.12 23.66
N ILE A 528 -9.98 0.10 24.12
CA ILE A 528 -10.40 1.22 23.26
C ILE A 528 -9.22 2.18 23.17
N VAL A 529 -8.73 2.40 21.96
CA VAL A 529 -7.52 3.20 21.70
C VAL A 529 -7.84 4.41 20.83
N ILE A 530 -7.56 5.58 21.34
CA ILE A 530 -7.71 6.86 20.63
C ILE A 530 -6.31 7.50 20.49
N PHE A 531 -5.93 7.79 19.27
CA PHE A 531 -4.64 8.39 18.96
C PHE A 531 -4.75 9.93 18.80
N ASP A 532 -3.71 10.65 19.24
CA ASP A 532 -3.47 12.07 19.01
C ASP A 532 -4.66 13.02 19.36
N ASP A 533 -5.35 12.74 20.48
CA ASP A 533 -6.47 13.57 20.97
C ASP A 533 -6.15 14.21 22.33
N VAL A 534 -5.43 15.32 22.29
CA VAL A 534 -5.02 16.08 23.49
C VAL A 534 -6.23 16.66 24.23
N ASP A 535 -7.28 17.03 23.51
CA ASP A 535 -8.49 17.59 24.10
C ASP A 535 -9.25 16.54 24.93
N LEU A 536 -9.34 15.31 24.42
CA LEU A 536 -9.89 14.19 25.16
C LEU A 536 -9.05 13.88 26.40
N VAL A 537 -7.71 13.83 26.24
CA VAL A 537 -6.78 13.63 27.37
C VAL A 537 -7.05 14.62 28.48
N ASN A 538 -7.15 15.91 28.15
CA ASN A 538 -7.41 16.98 29.11
C ASN A 538 -8.77 16.82 29.79
N LYS A 539 -9.82 16.49 29.04
CA LYS A 539 -11.17 16.26 29.59
C LYS A 539 -11.22 15.06 30.54
N LEU A 540 -10.57 13.94 30.20
CA LEU A 540 -10.57 12.74 31.03
C LEU A 540 -9.70 12.88 32.30
N LYS A 541 -8.72 13.79 32.30
CA LYS A 541 -7.93 14.14 33.50
C LYS A 541 -8.71 15.01 34.50
N ASP A 542 -9.70 15.75 34.03
CA ASP A 542 -10.61 16.45 34.93
C ASP A 542 -11.48 15.43 35.68
N SER A 543 -11.65 15.56 36.96
CA SER A 543 -12.24 14.58 37.91
C SER A 543 -13.71 14.18 37.65
N LYS A 544 -14.22 14.38 36.45
CA LYS A 544 -15.58 14.05 36.03
C LYS A 544 -15.68 12.60 35.50
N ASN A 545 -16.77 11.93 35.81
CA ASN A 545 -17.06 10.60 35.30
C ASN A 545 -17.71 10.67 33.92
N TYR A 546 -17.08 10.05 32.94
CA TYR A 546 -17.62 9.97 31.58
C TYR A 546 -17.90 8.54 31.16
N THR A 547 -18.93 8.37 30.31
CA THR A 547 -19.08 7.22 29.41
C THR A 547 -18.83 7.68 27.99
N MET A 548 -18.48 6.75 27.12
CA MET A 548 -18.18 7.00 25.72
C MET A 548 -18.94 6.02 24.84
N ASN A 549 -19.49 6.51 23.73
CA ASN A 549 -19.85 5.72 22.57
C ASN A 549 -18.76 5.92 21.52
N ALA A 550 -18.15 4.86 21.03
CA ALA A 550 -17.04 4.95 20.10
C ALA A 550 -17.31 4.14 18.83
N ILE A 551 -16.89 4.67 17.70
CA ILE A 551 -16.92 4.02 16.39
C ILE A 551 -15.48 3.81 15.95
N GLY A 552 -15.18 2.63 15.42
CA GLY A 552 -13.84 2.32 14.93
C GLY A 552 -13.74 0.92 14.37
N THR A 553 -12.53 0.57 13.97
CA THR A 553 -12.16 -0.76 13.48
C THR A 553 -11.64 -1.62 14.62
N ILE A 554 -11.92 -2.93 14.54
CA ILE A 554 -11.45 -3.90 15.53
C ILE A 554 -10.19 -4.59 15.00
N SER A 555 -9.18 -4.76 15.85
CA SER A 555 -7.94 -5.47 15.54
C SER A 555 -7.42 -6.24 16.75
N TRP A 556 -6.38 -7.05 16.55
CA TRP A 556 -5.63 -7.63 17.65
C TRP A 556 -4.52 -6.66 18.10
N ASN A 557 -4.35 -6.54 19.41
CA ASN A 557 -3.18 -5.92 20.01
C ASN A 557 -2.13 -6.99 20.29
N ASP A 558 -1.14 -7.10 19.42
CA ASP A 558 -0.06 -8.09 19.48
C ASP A 558 1.18 -7.55 20.26
N TRP A 559 1.06 -6.39 20.90
CA TRP A 559 2.15 -5.74 21.64
C TRP A 559 2.29 -6.26 23.10
N GLU A 560 1.31 -7.00 23.58
CA GLU A 560 1.25 -7.59 24.91
C GLU A 560 1.51 -9.08 24.82
N ASP A 561 2.02 -9.70 25.90
CA ASP A 561 2.31 -11.14 25.97
C ASP A 561 1.09 -12.04 25.67
N GLN A 562 -0.11 -11.50 25.84
CA GLN A 562 -1.36 -12.16 25.48
C GLN A 562 -2.13 -11.25 24.50
N PRO A 563 -2.34 -11.67 23.25
CA PRO A 563 -3.10 -10.89 22.29
C PRO A 563 -4.51 -10.58 22.81
N LYS A 564 -4.89 -9.30 22.76
CA LYS A 564 -6.20 -8.83 23.18
C LYS A 564 -6.87 -8.07 22.05
N LEU A 565 -8.19 -8.14 21.95
CA LEU A 565 -8.93 -7.31 21.01
C LEU A 565 -8.76 -5.84 21.38
N GLN A 566 -8.63 -4.98 20.36
CA GLN A 566 -8.66 -3.54 20.51
C GLN A 566 -9.54 -2.89 19.45
N MET A 567 -10.21 -1.79 19.80
CA MET A 567 -10.83 -0.87 18.85
C MET A 567 -9.88 0.31 18.63
N ILE A 568 -9.54 0.57 17.38
CA ILE A 568 -8.91 1.83 16.97
C ILE A 568 -10.05 2.79 16.63
N VAL A 569 -10.20 3.83 17.45
CA VAL A 569 -11.32 4.76 17.36
C VAL A 569 -11.12 5.76 16.23
N GLU A 570 -12.15 5.93 15.42
CA GLU A 570 -12.22 6.93 14.34
C GLU A 570 -13.13 8.11 14.71
N GLY A 571 -14.16 7.83 15.53
CA GLY A 571 -15.07 8.83 16.04
C GLY A 571 -15.67 8.41 17.38
N TYR A 572 -16.00 9.40 18.23
CA TYR A 572 -16.61 9.12 19.53
C TYR A 572 -17.53 10.24 19.99
N GLU A 573 -18.43 9.88 20.89
CA GLU A 573 -19.26 10.79 21.67
C GLU A 573 -18.95 10.58 23.15
N LEU A 574 -18.61 11.66 23.86
CA LEU A 574 -18.34 11.65 25.29
C LEU A 574 -19.56 12.16 26.06
N ILE A 575 -20.07 11.33 26.97
CA ILE A 575 -21.28 11.59 27.75
C ILE A 575 -20.88 11.76 29.23
N GLU A 576 -21.14 12.91 29.81
CA GLU A 576 -20.92 13.16 31.23
C GLU A 576 -21.97 12.40 32.06
N LYS A 577 -21.55 11.53 32.98
CA LYS A 577 -22.44 10.88 33.93
C LYS A 577 -23.00 11.94 34.87
N GLN A 578 -24.30 12.16 34.84
CA GLN A 578 -24.96 12.94 35.89
C GLN A 578 -24.71 12.25 37.22
N GLY A 579 -24.04 12.94 38.16
CA GLY A 579 -23.87 12.41 39.50
C GLY A 579 -25.24 12.11 40.08
N ASN A 580 -25.48 10.84 40.45
CA ASN A 580 -26.58 10.54 41.36
C ASN A 580 -26.27 11.34 42.63
N GLU A 581 -26.98 12.43 42.90
CA GLU A 581 -27.14 12.95 44.25
C GLU A 581 -27.76 11.83 45.07
N TRP A 582 -26.91 11.07 45.80
CA TRP A 582 -27.39 10.18 46.83
C TRP A 582 -28.12 11.04 47.84
N ASN A 583 -29.44 11.08 47.75
CA ASN A 583 -30.25 11.63 48.82
C ASN A 583 -29.98 10.75 50.07
N VAL A 584 -29.22 11.33 51.02
CA VAL A 584 -28.81 10.72 52.30
C VAL A 584 -30.03 10.48 53.23
N TYR A 585 -31.26 10.48 52.71
CA TYR A 585 -32.48 10.41 53.51
C TYR A 585 -33.40 9.21 53.18
N ASP A 586 -32.85 8.11 52.63
CA ASP A 586 -33.61 6.86 52.55
C ASP A 586 -32.84 5.73 53.32
N PHE A 587 -32.96 5.82 54.65
CA PHE A 587 -32.75 4.74 55.60
C PHE A 587 -33.94 4.66 56.54
#